data_7c8ee9b720a1454e1173b988d128862d
#
_entry.id   7c8ee9b720a1454e1173b988d128862d
#
_cell.length_a   1.000
_cell.length_b   1.000
_cell.length_c   1.000
_cell.angle_alpha   90.00
_cell.angle_beta   90.00
_cell.angle_gamma   90.00
#
_symmetry.space_group_name_H-M   'P 1'
#
loop_
_entity.id
_entity.type
_entity.pdbx_description
1 polymer ?
#
loop_
_entity_poly.entity_id
_entity_poly.type
_entity_poly.pdbx_seq_one_letter_code
_entity_poly.pdbx_strand_id
1 'polypeptide(L)' 'MNVRLIEEIMFEAYKQNMHSAVTKEAHKLKVDNPKLDTELRYKTAFKNITGKEWK' A
#
# COMPACT_ATOMS: atom_id res chain seq x y z
N MET A 1 8.02 9.04 8.74
CA MET A 1 7.53 8.22 7.62
C MET A 1 8.71 7.69 6.82
N ASN A 2 8.67 6.42 6.46
CA ASN A 2 9.74 5.80 5.67
C ASN A 2 9.35 5.81 4.19
N VAL A 3 9.76 6.85 3.49
CA VAL A 3 9.44 7.02 2.06
C VAL A 3 10.00 5.87 1.23
N ARG A 4 11.19 5.38 1.60
CA ARG A 4 11.82 4.29 0.87
C ARG A 4 10.97 3.02 0.93
N LEU A 5 10.39 2.74 2.10
CA LEU A 5 9.52 1.57 2.23
C LEU A 5 8.30 1.69 1.33
N ILE A 6 7.71 2.88 1.27
CA ILE A 6 6.55 3.12 0.41
C ILE A 6 6.94 2.94 -1.05
N GLU A 7 8.10 3.45 -1.44
CA GLU A 7 8.59 3.28 -2.80
C GLU A 7 8.79 1.82 -3.16
N GLU A 8 9.33 1.03 -2.23
CA GLU A 8 9.54 -0.40 -2.46
C GLU A 8 8.22 -1.13 -2.63
N ILE A 9 7.22 -0.80 -1.81
CA ILE A 9 5.88 -1.39 -1.92
C ILE A 9 5.28 -1.07 -3.28
N MET A 10 5.35 0.18 -3.69
CA MET A 10 4.78 0.61 -4.97
C MET A 10 5.54 0.01 -6.15
N PHE A 11 6.85 -0.13 -6.03
CA PHE A 11 7.66 -0.74 -7.08
C PHE A 11 7.27 -2.21 -7.26
N GLU A 12 7.09 -2.94 -6.18
CA GLU A 12 6.67 -4.33 -6.24
C GLU A 12 5.27 -4.45 -6.82
N ALA A 13 4.38 -3.56 -6.43
CA ALA A 13 3.03 -3.54 -6.98
C ALA A 13 3.05 -3.26 -8.48
N TYR A 14 3.94 -2.38 -8.91
CA TYR A 14 4.10 -2.05 -10.32
C TYR A 14 4.58 -3.26 -11.12
N LYS A 15 5.54 -4.00 -10.57
CA LYS A 15 6.05 -5.21 -11.21
C LYS A 15 4.96 -6.26 -11.40
N GLN A 16 4.01 -6.32 -10.49
CA GLN A 16 2.90 -7.26 -10.54
C GLN A 16 1.69 -6.71 -11.28
N ASN A 17 1.83 -5.52 -11.86
CA ASN A 17 0.75 -4.85 -12.57
C ASN A 17 -0.44 -4.55 -11.66
N MET A 18 -0.17 -4.29 -10.39
CA MET A 18 -1.19 -3.99 -9.38
C MET A 18 -1.03 -2.61 -8.78
N HIS A 19 -0.20 -1.78 -9.38
CA HIS A 19 0.10 -0.43 -8.90
C HIS A 19 -1.18 0.39 -8.70
N SER A 20 -2.03 0.42 -9.68
CA SER A 20 -3.27 1.19 -9.64
C SER A 20 -4.19 0.69 -8.52
N ALA A 21 -4.32 -0.63 -8.40
CA ALA A 21 -5.17 -1.23 -7.38
C ALA A 21 -4.67 -0.92 -5.97
N VAL A 22 -3.36 -1.04 -5.76
CA VAL A 22 -2.77 -0.73 -4.45
C VAL A 22 -2.95 0.74 -4.10
N THR A 23 -2.78 1.63 -5.08
CA THR A 23 -2.97 3.07 -4.86
C THR A 23 -4.41 3.37 -4.46
N LYS A 24 -5.38 2.79 -5.15
CA LYS A 24 -6.79 2.97 -4.83
C LYS A 24 -7.12 2.44 -3.45
N GLU A 25 -6.60 1.28 -3.11
CA GLU A 25 -6.85 0.68 -1.81
C GLU A 25 -6.24 1.54 -0.69
N ALA A 26 -5.02 2.05 -0.90
CA ALA A 26 -4.39 2.93 0.07
C ALA A 26 -5.21 4.21 0.28
N HIS A 27 -5.76 4.76 -0.80
CA HIS A 27 -6.61 5.94 -0.70
C HIS A 27 -7.89 5.64 0.08
N LYS A 28 -8.50 4.49 -0.19
CA LYS A 28 -9.69 4.06 0.51
C LYS A 28 -9.43 3.91 2.01
N LEU A 29 -8.30 3.32 2.36
CA LEU A 29 -7.92 3.17 3.76
C LEU A 29 -7.70 4.52 4.44
N LYS A 30 -7.17 5.48 3.71
CA LYS A 30 -6.98 6.84 4.23
C LYS A 30 -8.33 7.49 4.56
N VAL A 31 -9.32 7.31 3.69
CA VAL A 31 -10.65 7.86 3.90
C VAL A 31 -11.34 7.18 5.07
N ASP A 32 -11.24 5.84 5.15
CA ASP A 32 -11.89 5.07 6.21
C ASP A 32 -11.20 5.26 7.57
N ASN A 33 -9.89 5.44 7.56
CA ASN A 33 -9.13 5.56 8.81
C ASN A 33 -8.00 6.57 8.63
N PRO A 34 -8.32 7.87 8.70
CA PRO A 34 -7.33 8.93 8.46
C PRO A 34 -6.20 8.98 9.47
N LYS A 35 -6.35 8.28 10.61
CA LYS A 35 -5.29 8.23 11.63
C LYS A 35 -4.28 7.13 11.36
N LEU A 36 -4.53 6.29 10.39
CA LEU A 36 -3.63 5.18 10.07
C LEU A 36 -2.32 5.74 9.49
N ASP A 37 -1.20 5.24 10.01
CA ASP A 37 0.12 5.66 9.54
C ASP A 37 0.28 5.33 8.06
N THR A 38 0.99 6.19 7.34
CA THR A 38 1.16 6.03 5.90
C THR A 38 1.84 4.70 5.56
N GLU A 39 2.89 4.33 6.30
CA GLU A 39 3.56 3.06 6.07
C GLU A 39 2.61 1.88 6.26
N LEU A 40 1.88 1.90 7.34
CA LEU A 40 0.93 0.82 7.64
C LEU A 40 -0.19 0.79 6.61
N ARG A 41 -0.62 1.96 6.15
CA ARG A 41 -1.66 2.06 5.13
C ARG A 41 -1.23 1.37 3.84
N TYR A 42 -0.02 1.62 3.37
CA TYR A 42 0.47 0.99 2.14
C TYR A 42 0.73 -0.49 2.33
N LYS A 43 1.23 -0.89 3.48
CA LYS A 43 1.40 -2.32 3.79
C LYS A 43 0.06 -3.05 3.75
N THR A 44 -0.94 -2.47 4.37
CA THR A 44 -2.28 -3.05 4.42
C THR A 44 -2.90 -3.09 3.03
N ALA A 45 -2.74 -2.01 2.26
CA ALA A 45 -3.25 -1.98 0.90
C ALA A 45 -2.60 -3.06 0.04
N PHE A 46 -1.30 -3.23 0.16
CA PHE A 46 -0.58 -4.26 -0.59
C PHE A 46 -1.11 -5.65 -0.23
N LYS A 47 -1.28 -5.92 1.05
CA LYS A 47 -1.81 -7.19 1.52
C LYS A 47 -3.23 -7.43 1.00
N ASN A 48 -4.08 -6.42 1.04
CA ASN A 48 -5.46 -6.55 0.61
C ASN A 48 -5.57 -6.85 -0.89
N ILE A 49 -4.66 -6.31 -1.67
CA ILE A 49 -4.70 -6.47 -3.13
C ILE A 49 -3.97 -7.74 -3.57
N THR A 50 -2.80 -8.02 -3.01
CA THR A 50 -1.98 -9.16 -3.45
C THR A 50 -2.25 -10.42 -2.65
N GLY A 51 -2.83 -10.32 -1.47
CA GLY A 51 -3.04 -11.45 -0.57
C GLY A 51 -1.78 -11.85 0.19
N LYS A 52 -0.70 -11.10 0.05
CA LYS A 52 0.57 -11.38 0.71
C LYS A 52 0.98 -10.22 1.60
N GLU A 53 1.46 -10.54 2.80
CA GLU A 53 1.95 -9.51 3.69
C GLU A 53 3.27 -8.93 3.18
N TRP A 54 3.41 -7.64 3.33
CA TRP A 54 4.68 -6.98 3.09
C TRP A 54 5.58 -7.16 4.30
N LYS A 55 6.82 -7.54 4.04
CA LYS A 55 7.79 -7.76 5.12
C LYS A 55 8.46 -6.49 5.58
#